data_9fef64a919985d699aa8133a78959172
#
_entry.id   9fef64a919985d699aa8133a78959172
#
_cell.length_a   1.000
_cell.length_b   1.000
_cell.length_c   1.000
_cell.angle_alpha   90.00
_cell.angle_beta   90.00
_cell.angle_gamma   90.00
#
_symmetry.space_group_name_H-M   'P 1'
#
loop_
_entity.id
_entity.type
_entity.pdbx_description
1 polymer ?
#
loop_
_entity_poly.entity_id
_entity_poly.type
_entity_poly.pdbx_seq_one_letter_code
_entity_poly.pdbx_strand_id
1 'polypeptide(L)'
;AKIKTEIKFIVAPHEVDRENVLDLQKEFPNSILFSELSAAEDGSENLYDDNIINTLIIDNIGMLSRLYAYADITYVGGGFSDSGLHNILEAAVYGKPVFFGPFFRKNYEAEEMIDAGGACSIENALELEKVLNNLSTNEGTLKSSSNAAKEYVYKNAGATSHILNYIYKNLLRTN
;
A
#
# COMPACT_ATOMS: atom_id res chain seq x y z
N ALA A 1 -2.22 2.57 -21.77
CA ALA A 1 -1.96 1.22 -21.28
C ALA A 1 -3.28 0.50 -21.12
N LYS A 2 -3.45 -0.69 -21.71
CA LYS A 2 -4.61 -1.53 -21.44
C LYS A 2 -4.30 -2.31 -20.16
N ILE A 3 -4.73 -1.77 -19.02
CA ILE A 3 -4.77 -2.55 -17.79
C ILE A 3 -5.73 -3.71 -18.03
N LYS A 4 -5.29 -4.93 -17.70
CA LYS A 4 -6.14 -6.11 -17.83
C LYS A 4 -7.42 -5.90 -17.03
N THR A 5 -8.56 -6.25 -17.61
CA THR A 5 -9.90 -6.11 -16.98
C THR A 5 -10.08 -6.92 -15.68
N GLU A 6 -9.10 -7.74 -15.33
CA GLU A 6 -9.08 -8.59 -14.13
C GLU A 6 -8.48 -7.91 -12.89
N ILE A 7 -7.86 -6.72 -13.03
CA ILE A 7 -7.26 -6.01 -11.89
C ILE A 7 -8.32 -5.17 -11.20
N LYS A 8 -8.48 -5.38 -9.90
CA LYS A 8 -9.28 -4.55 -9.01
C LYS A 8 -8.37 -3.56 -8.29
N PHE A 9 -8.84 -2.33 -8.10
CA PHE A 9 -8.09 -1.27 -7.45
C PHE A 9 -8.75 -0.85 -6.14
N ILE A 10 -7.94 -0.58 -5.11
CA ILE A 10 -8.34 0.15 -3.92
C ILE A 10 -7.52 1.44 -3.92
N VAL A 11 -8.19 2.57 -4.01
CA VAL A 11 -7.56 3.90 -4.05
C VAL A 11 -7.89 4.63 -2.75
N ALA A 12 -6.87 4.90 -1.94
CA ALA A 12 -6.99 5.68 -0.72
C ALA A 12 -6.27 7.03 -0.92
N PRO A 13 -6.99 8.12 -1.19
CA PRO A 13 -6.40 9.44 -1.35
C PRO A 13 -5.83 9.98 -0.04
N HIS A 14 -4.87 10.89 -0.14
CA HIS A 14 -4.31 11.56 1.02
C HIS A 14 -5.34 12.49 1.70
N GLU A 15 -6.16 13.16 0.91
CA GLU A 15 -7.24 14.03 1.35
C GLU A 15 -8.58 13.45 0.90
N VAL A 16 -9.49 13.29 1.85
CA VAL A 16 -10.82 12.68 1.65
C VAL A 16 -11.94 13.72 1.63
N ASP A 17 -11.61 14.99 1.37
CA ASP A 17 -12.63 16.00 1.17
C ASP A 17 -13.42 15.73 -0.11
N ARG A 18 -14.64 16.29 -0.15
CA ARG A 18 -15.61 16.00 -1.21
C ARG A 18 -15.10 16.35 -2.62
N GLU A 19 -14.31 17.39 -2.75
CA GLU A 19 -13.82 17.85 -4.06
C GLU A 19 -12.79 16.85 -4.61
N ASN A 20 -11.80 16.48 -3.81
CA ASN A 20 -10.80 15.48 -4.18
C ASN A 20 -11.41 14.12 -4.50
N VAL A 21 -12.39 13.67 -3.70
CA VAL A 21 -13.09 12.40 -3.96
C VAL A 21 -13.86 12.42 -5.28
N LEU A 22 -14.57 13.52 -5.58
CA LEU A 22 -15.29 13.68 -6.85
C LEU A 22 -14.34 13.73 -8.06
N ASP A 23 -13.17 14.34 -7.91
CA ASP A 23 -12.16 14.36 -8.98
C ASP A 23 -11.58 12.97 -9.22
N LEU A 24 -11.33 12.19 -8.17
CA LEU A 24 -10.94 10.78 -8.32
C LEU A 24 -12.00 9.94 -9.02
N GLN A 25 -13.28 10.14 -8.74
CA GLN A 25 -14.35 9.43 -9.44
C GLN A 25 -14.39 9.74 -10.94
N LYS A 26 -14.00 10.96 -11.35
CA LYS A 26 -13.86 11.31 -12.78
C LYS A 26 -12.69 10.58 -13.44
N GLU A 27 -11.56 10.44 -12.72
CA GLU A 27 -10.39 9.71 -13.19
C GLU A 27 -10.63 8.19 -13.25
N PHE A 28 -11.47 7.67 -12.34
CA PHE A 28 -11.85 6.26 -12.24
C PHE A 28 -13.34 6.06 -12.50
N PRO A 29 -13.82 6.10 -13.75
CA PRO A 29 -15.25 6.08 -14.08
C PRO A 29 -15.97 4.78 -13.67
N ASN A 30 -15.23 3.69 -13.43
CA ASN A 30 -15.75 2.41 -12.96
C ASN A 30 -15.52 2.23 -11.46
N SER A 31 -15.63 3.30 -10.69
CA SER A 31 -15.41 3.28 -9.24
C SER A 31 -16.70 3.36 -8.44
N ILE A 32 -16.60 2.90 -7.19
CA ILE A 32 -17.58 3.07 -6.13
C ILE A 32 -16.89 3.64 -4.91
N LEU A 33 -17.59 4.48 -4.14
CA LEU A 33 -17.10 4.97 -2.85
C LEU A 33 -17.32 3.91 -1.76
N PHE A 34 -16.40 3.86 -0.81
CA PHE A 34 -16.55 2.96 0.34
C PHE A 34 -17.82 3.28 1.14
N SER A 35 -18.15 4.56 1.32
CA SER A 35 -19.39 4.99 2.01
C SER A 35 -20.66 4.51 1.29
N GLU A 36 -20.66 4.51 -0.05
CA GLU A 36 -21.79 4.01 -0.85
C GLU A 36 -21.94 2.49 -0.73
N LEU A 37 -20.82 1.76 -0.81
CA LEU A 37 -20.79 0.32 -0.66
C LEU A 37 -21.30 -0.12 0.72
N SER A 38 -20.85 0.55 1.78
CA SER A 38 -21.26 0.26 3.16
C SER A 38 -22.74 0.54 3.40
N ALA A 39 -23.31 1.56 2.76
CA ALA A 39 -24.74 1.86 2.84
C ALA A 39 -25.62 0.82 2.12
N ALA A 40 -25.09 0.20 1.06
CA ALA A 40 -25.80 -0.83 0.31
C ALA A 40 -25.91 -2.17 1.07
N GLU A 41 -24.98 -2.49 1.97
CA GLU A 41 -25.00 -3.70 2.80
C GLU A 41 -26.16 -3.70 3.82
N ASP A 42 -26.71 -2.53 4.17
CA ASP A 42 -27.82 -2.40 5.13
C ASP A 42 -29.22 -2.78 4.57
N GLY A 43 -29.31 -3.40 3.37
CA GLY A 43 -30.54 -4.00 2.88
C GLY A 43 -31.14 -3.42 1.58
N SER A 44 -30.42 -2.59 0.86
CA SER A 44 -30.75 -2.23 -0.51
C SER A 44 -30.21 -3.28 -1.50
N GLU A 45 -31.01 -3.65 -2.49
CA GLU A 45 -30.58 -4.51 -3.60
C GLU A 45 -29.25 -4.02 -4.18
N ASN A 46 -28.35 -4.94 -4.54
CA ASN A 46 -27.07 -4.62 -5.20
C ASN A 46 -27.34 -3.74 -6.42
N LEU A 47 -27.23 -2.42 -6.22
CA LEU A 47 -27.41 -1.41 -7.27
C LEU A 47 -26.19 -1.35 -8.22
N TYR A 48 -25.16 -2.14 -7.94
CA TYR A 48 -23.91 -2.10 -8.67
C TYR A 48 -23.66 -3.41 -9.42
N ASP A 49 -23.31 -3.29 -10.69
CA ASP A 49 -22.86 -4.43 -11.49
C ASP A 49 -21.39 -4.69 -11.18
N ASP A 50 -21.11 -5.75 -10.42
CA ASP A 50 -19.76 -6.19 -10.04
C ASP A 50 -18.85 -6.47 -11.26
N ASN A 51 -19.42 -6.64 -12.45
CA ASN A 51 -18.67 -6.82 -13.69
C ASN A 51 -18.17 -5.49 -14.27
N ILE A 52 -18.74 -4.37 -13.86
CA ILE A 52 -18.39 -3.04 -14.34
C ILE A 52 -17.45 -2.35 -13.35
N ILE A 53 -17.73 -2.46 -12.05
CA ILE A 53 -16.93 -1.82 -11.00
C ILE A 53 -15.59 -2.54 -10.81
N ASN A 54 -14.52 -1.82 -10.99
CA ASN A 54 -13.16 -2.33 -10.78
C ASN A 54 -12.34 -1.51 -9.76
N THR A 55 -12.88 -0.41 -9.24
CA THR A 55 -12.16 0.50 -8.35
C THR A 55 -13.00 0.82 -7.12
N LEU A 56 -12.45 0.62 -5.94
CA LEU A 56 -13.00 1.08 -4.67
C LEU A 56 -12.23 2.33 -4.22
N ILE A 57 -12.91 3.46 -4.08
CA ILE A 57 -12.33 4.68 -3.55
C ILE A 57 -12.66 4.78 -2.07
N ILE A 58 -11.62 4.96 -1.25
CA ILE A 58 -11.76 5.10 0.20
C ILE A 58 -11.97 6.57 0.54
N ASP A 59 -13.17 6.92 0.89
CA ASP A 59 -13.62 8.28 1.21
C ASP A 59 -13.74 8.55 2.71
N ASN A 60 -13.02 7.77 3.54
CA ASN A 60 -12.94 7.95 4.97
C ASN A 60 -11.50 7.82 5.49
N ILE A 61 -11.27 8.27 6.73
CA ILE A 61 -9.97 8.25 7.39
C ILE A 61 -9.86 7.02 8.31
N GLY A 62 -8.63 6.46 8.42
CA GLY A 62 -8.27 5.46 9.42
C GLY A 62 -8.40 4.00 8.97
N MET A 63 -8.72 3.74 7.70
CA MET A 63 -8.85 2.38 7.17
C MET A 63 -7.60 1.86 6.45
N LEU A 64 -6.76 2.74 5.90
CA LEU A 64 -5.67 2.41 4.99
C LEU A 64 -4.79 1.26 5.49
N SER A 65 -4.35 1.33 6.75
CA SER A 65 -3.46 0.31 7.32
C SER A 65 -4.04 -1.11 7.29
N ARG A 66 -5.37 -1.26 7.38
CA ARG A 66 -6.05 -2.56 7.30
C ARG A 66 -6.31 -2.99 5.86
N LEU A 67 -6.50 -2.04 4.96
CA LEU A 67 -6.80 -2.31 3.55
C LEU A 67 -5.63 -2.98 2.83
N TYR A 68 -4.41 -2.74 3.25
CA TYR A 68 -3.24 -3.43 2.71
C TYR A 68 -3.33 -4.96 2.82
N ALA A 69 -4.06 -5.50 3.78
CA ALA A 69 -4.27 -6.93 3.91
C ALA A 69 -4.96 -7.56 2.69
N TYR A 70 -5.80 -6.80 2.00
CA TYR A 70 -6.59 -7.25 0.84
C TYR A 70 -5.88 -7.07 -0.51
N ALA A 71 -4.76 -6.36 -0.54
CA ALA A 71 -4.00 -6.15 -1.76
C ALA A 71 -3.09 -7.35 -2.07
N ASP A 72 -2.81 -7.58 -3.34
CA ASP A 72 -1.71 -8.47 -3.78
C ASP A 72 -0.44 -7.66 -4.03
N ILE A 73 -0.59 -6.44 -4.51
CA ILE A 73 0.49 -5.49 -4.83
C ILE A 73 0.10 -4.14 -4.28
N THR A 74 1.04 -3.39 -3.72
CA THR A 74 0.78 -2.08 -3.13
C THR A 74 1.61 -0.98 -3.77
N TYR A 75 1.00 0.18 -3.95
CA TYR A 75 1.67 1.42 -4.32
C TYR A 75 1.52 2.43 -3.19
N VAL A 76 2.64 2.95 -2.70
CA VAL A 76 2.67 3.96 -1.63
C VAL A 76 3.04 5.32 -2.21
N GLY A 77 2.20 6.31 -1.98
CA GLY A 77 2.36 7.66 -2.50
C GLY A 77 3.47 8.47 -1.85
N GLY A 78 3.64 9.72 -2.31
CA GLY A 78 4.61 10.69 -1.79
C GLY A 78 5.97 10.65 -2.47
N GLY A 79 6.36 9.57 -3.14
CA GLY A 79 7.68 9.39 -3.73
C GLY A 79 7.94 10.12 -5.06
N PHE A 80 7.02 10.95 -5.56
CA PHE A 80 7.22 11.78 -6.77
C PHE A 80 7.38 13.28 -6.46
N SER A 81 7.46 13.65 -5.20
CA SER A 81 7.65 15.03 -4.77
C SER A 81 8.61 15.12 -3.59
N ASP A 82 9.08 16.31 -3.29
CA ASP A 82 9.97 16.59 -2.14
C ASP A 82 9.28 16.38 -0.77
N SER A 83 7.96 16.21 -0.75
CA SER A 83 7.21 15.89 0.48
C SER A 83 7.62 14.55 1.09
N GLY A 84 8.30 13.72 0.31
CA GLY A 84 8.83 12.44 0.76
C GLY A 84 7.83 11.28 0.66
N LEU A 85 8.37 10.07 0.80
CA LEU A 85 7.63 8.83 0.73
C LEU A 85 6.81 8.61 2.01
N HIS A 86 5.56 8.18 1.86
CA HIS A 86 4.73 7.74 2.99
C HIS A 86 5.21 6.40 3.57
N ASN A 87 4.59 5.96 4.66
CA ASN A 87 5.02 4.77 5.40
C ASN A 87 4.81 3.46 4.62
N ILE A 88 5.90 2.90 4.12
CA ILE A 88 5.89 1.64 3.35
C ILE A 88 5.75 0.39 4.23
N LEU A 89 6.08 0.49 5.53
CA LEU A 89 6.03 -0.65 6.45
C LEU A 89 4.59 -1.11 6.71
N GLU A 90 3.61 -0.21 6.57
CA GLU A 90 2.20 -0.53 6.74
C GLU A 90 1.71 -1.56 5.71
N ALA A 91 2.23 -1.54 4.51
CA ALA A 91 1.95 -2.53 3.47
C ALA A 91 2.82 -3.79 3.65
N ALA A 92 4.11 -3.59 3.90
CA ALA A 92 5.10 -4.65 4.00
C ALA A 92 4.82 -5.64 5.14
N VAL A 93 4.23 -5.19 6.26
CA VAL A 93 3.86 -6.05 7.39
C VAL A 93 2.87 -7.16 6.98
N TYR A 94 2.03 -6.91 5.99
CA TYR A 94 1.11 -7.91 5.42
C TYR A 94 1.78 -8.78 4.34
N GLY A 95 3.06 -8.63 4.10
CA GLY A 95 3.78 -9.34 3.04
C GLY A 95 3.34 -8.90 1.65
N LYS A 96 3.14 -7.61 1.46
CA LYS A 96 2.77 -7.05 0.15
C LYS A 96 3.99 -6.41 -0.49
N PRO A 97 4.31 -6.72 -1.76
CA PRO A 97 5.33 -6.00 -2.50
C PRO A 97 4.96 -4.51 -2.58
N VAL A 98 5.93 -3.64 -2.33
CA VAL A 98 5.67 -2.20 -2.22
C VAL A 98 6.35 -1.45 -3.35
N PHE A 99 5.56 -0.63 -4.07
CA PHE A 99 6.04 0.26 -5.12
C PHE A 99 5.88 1.71 -4.69
N PHE A 100 6.84 2.55 -5.10
CA PHE A 100 6.84 3.97 -4.79
C PHE A 100 7.69 4.75 -5.80
N GLY A 101 7.56 6.09 -5.80
CA GLY A 101 8.32 6.97 -6.67
C GLY A 101 9.80 7.09 -6.29
N PRO A 102 10.61 7.79 -7.13
CA PRO A 102 12.08 7.81 -7.01
C PRO A 102 12.63 8.63 -5.83
N PHE A 103 11.81 9.46 -5.18
CA PHE A 103 12.25 10.33 -4.07
C PHE A 103 12.07 9.64 -2.71
N PHE A 104 12.87 8.62 -2.42
CA PHE A 104 12.78 7.82 -1.20
C PHE A 104 14.05 7.82 -0.33
N ARG A 105 15.14 8.45 -0.76
CA ARG A 105 16.46 8.39 -0.10
C ARG A 105 16.51 8.87 1.35
N LYS A 106 15.47 9.55 1.84
CA LYS A 106 15.34 9.94 3.25
C LYS A 106 14.76 8.79 4.12
N ASN A 107 14.32 7.70 3.49
CA ASN A 107 13.69 6.56 4.14
C ASN A 107 14.65 5.36 4.04
N TYR A 108 15.44 5.10 5.07
CA TYR A 108 16.38 3.97 5.11
C TYR A 108 15.72 2.62 4.85
N GLU A 109 14.51 2.43 5.41
CA GLU A 109 13.74 1.22 5.22
C GLU A 109 13.35 0.99 3.76
N ALA A 110 13.24 2.02 2.95
CA ALA A 110 12.95 1.89 1.53
C ALA A 110 14.15 1.31 0.76
N GLU A 111 15.37 1.81 1.03
CA GLU A 111 16.60 1.29 0.41
C GLU A 111 16.83 -0.16 0.82
N GLU A 112 16.77 -0.45 2.12
CA GLU A 112 16.97 -1.82 2.63
C GLU A 112 15.92 -2.81 2.11
N MET A 113 14.66 -2.37 1.93
CA MET A 113 13.60 -3.22 1.42
C MET A 113 13.73 -3.46 -0.09
N ILE A 114 14.27 -2.49 -0.87
CA ILE A 114 14.65 -2.71 -2.27
C ILE A 114 15.74 -3.77 -2.34
N ASP A 115 16.79 -3.63 -1.54
CA ASP A 115 17.91 -4.58 -1.51
C ASP A 115 17.46 -6.00 -1.11
N ALA A 116 16.48 -6.09 -0.22
CA ALA A 116 15.85 -7.36 0.17
C ALA A 116 14.94 -7.95 -0.93
N GLY A 117 14.55 -7.18 -1.94
CA GLY A 117 13.62 -7.59 -3.01
C GLY A 117 12.15 -7.49 -2.65
N GLY A 118 11.80 -6.84 -1.53
CA GLY A 118 10.42 -6.62 -1.06
C GLY A 118 9.77 -5.35 -1.60
N ALA A 119 10.58 -4.44 -2.17
CA ALA A 119 10.09 -3.18 -2.72
C ALA A 119 10.79 -2.85 -4.05
N CYS A 120 10.20 -1.91 -4.79
CA CYS A 120 10.79 -1.39 -6.02
C CYS A 120 10.39 0.09 -6.20
N SER A 121 11.38 0.91 -6.52
CA SER A 121 11.15 2.30 -6.97
C SER A 121 10.80 2.31 -8.46
N ILE A 122 9.87 3.16 -8.84
CA ILE A 122 9.45 3.38 -10.22
C ILE A 122 9.59 4.86 -10.59
N GLU A 123 10.09 5.14 -11.78
CA GLU A 123 10.29 6.50 -12.26
C GLU A 123 9.11 7.04 -13.07
N ASN A 124 8.31 6.14 -13.66
CA ASN A 124 7.22 6.52 -14.56
C ASN A 124 6.18 5.40 -14.73
N ALA A 125 5.07 5.75 -15.38
CA ALA A 125 3.96 4.83 -15.62
C ALA A 125 4.33 3.59 -16.45
N LEU A 126 5.32 3.69 -17.36
CA LEU A 126 5.75 2.54 -18.18
C LEU A 126 6.51 1.51 -17.33
N GLU A 127 7.29 1.97 -16.37
CA GLU A 127 7.96 1.07 -15.42
C GLU A 127 6.95 0.40 -14.50
N LEU A 128 5.98 1.16 -13.97
CA LEU A 128 4.89 0.59 -13.19
C LEU A 128 4.16 -0.49 -13.97
N GLU A 129 3.80 -0.23 -15.23
CA GLU A 129 3.13 -1.21 -16.09
C GLU A 129 3.96 -2.49 -16.26
N LYS A 130 5.27 -2.37 -16.54
CA LYS A 130 6.16 -3.53 -16.68
C LYS A 130 6.21 -4.37 -15.42
N VAL A 131 6.35 -3.72 -14.26
CA VAL A 131 6.44 -4.40 -12.98
C VAL A 131 5.11 -5.06 -12.62
N LEU A 132 3.98 -4.38 -12.78
CA LEU A 132 2.66 -4.95 -12.57
C LEU A 132 2.41 -6.16 -13.47
N ASN A 133 2.76 -6.07 -14.76
CA ASN A 133 2.64 -7.19 -15.68
C ASN A 133 3.52 -8.37 -15.27
N ASN A 134 4.75 -8.14 -14.83
CA ASN A 134 5.63 -9.20 -14.38
C ASN A 134 5.08 -9.90 -13.14
N LEU A 135 4.65 -9.17 -12.12
CA LEU A 135 4.11 -9.73 -10.88
C LEU A 135 2.76 -10.44 -11.10
N SER A 136 1.90 -9.90 -11.95
CA SER A 136 0.58 -10.51 -12.23
C SER A 136 0.68 -11.78 -13.10
N THR A 137 1.76 -11.97 -13.83
CA THR A 137 1.95 -13.13 -14.70
C THR A 137 2.93 -14.17 -14.14
N ASN A 138 3.72 -13.81 -13.13
CA ASN A 138 4.72 -14.66 -12.52
C ASN A 138 4.49 -14.80 -11.01
N GLU A 139 3.73 -15.83 -10.64
CA GLU A 139 3.39 -16.12 -9.23
C GLU A 139 4.65 -16.34 -8.36
N GLY A 140 5.70 -16.94 -8.91
CA GLY A 140 6.96 -17.14 -8.19
C GLY A 140 7.63 -15.82 -7.81
N THR A 141 7.64 -14.86 -8.72
CA THR A 141 8.18 -13.51 -8.46
C THR A 141 7.34 -12.76 -7.44
N LEU A 142 6.02 -12.80 -7.57
CA LEU A 142 5.10 -12.20 -6.61
C LEU A 142 5.32 -12.76 -5.20
N LYS A 143 5.36 -14.08 -5.08
CA LYS A 143 5.56 -14.77 -3.79
C LYS A 143 6.92 -14.46 -3.17
N SER A 144 7.98 -14.41 -3.99
CA SER A 144 9.34 -14.07 -3.52
C SER A 144 9.38 -12.65 -2.97
N SER A 145 8.84 -11.68 -3.70
CA SER A 145 8.81 -10.28 -3.26
C SER A 145 7.92 -10.08 -2.02
N SER A 146 6.78 -10.77 -1.96
CA SER A 146 5.90 -10.78 -0.79
C SER A 146 6.59 -11.30 0.47
N ASN A 147 7.32 -12.40 0.35
CA ASN A 147 8.09 -12.97 1.45
C ASN A 147 9.20 -12.02 1.90
N ALA A 148 9.94 -11.44 0.96
CA ALA A 148 11.01 -10.50 1.27
C ALA A 148 10.50 -9.27 2.02
N ALA A 149 9.38 -8.67 1.60
CA ALA A 149 8.74 -7.55 2.30
C ALA A 149 8.36 -7.93 3.74
N LYS A 150 7.72 -9.08 3.92
CA LYS A 150 7.32 -9.59 5.23
C LYS A 150 8.53 -9.86 6.13
N GLU A 151 9.50 -10.60 5.65
CA GLU A 151 10.70 -10.96 6.39
C GLU A 151 11.49 -9.72 6.83
N TYR A 152 11.60 -8.71 5.96
CA TYR A 152 12.23 -7.45 6.31
C TYR A 152 11.60 -6.81 7.55
N VAL A 153 10.27 -6.68 7.58
CA VAL A 153 9.55 -6.06 8.72
C VAL A 153 9.74 -6.89 9.99
N TYR A 154 9.56 -8.21 9.93
CA TYR A 154 9.65 -9.07 11.11
C TYR A 154 11.08 -9.15 11.66
N LYS A 155 12.09 -9.16 10.80
CA LYS A 155 13.50 -9.15 11.20
C LYS A 155 13.89 -7.86 11.93
N ASN A 156 13.34 -6.72 11.52
CA ASN A 156 13.62 -5.41 12.07
C ASN A 156 12.65 -4.99 13.18
N ALA A 157 11.69 -5.83 13.54
CA ALA A 157 10.76 -5.57 14.63
C ALA A 157 11.44 -5.70 16.00
N GLY A 158 10.85 -5.04 17.03
CA GLY A 158 11.29 -5.20 18.42
C GLY A 158 12.08 -4.02 19.01
N ALA A 159 12.15 -2.88 18.33
CA ALA A 159 12.84 -1.69 18.79
C ALA A 159 12.44 -1.29 20.23
N THR A 160 11.15 -1.32 20.56
CA THR A 160 10.65 -1.03 21.91
C THR A 160 11.24 -1.96 22.95
N SER A 161 11.30 -3.26 22.69
CA SER A 161 11.87 -4.25 23.60
C SER A 161 13.38 -4.04 23.80
N HIS A 162 14.09 -3.68 22.73
CA HIS A 162 15.53 -3.37 22.81
C HIS A 162 15.78 -2.12 23.65
N ILE A 163 15.01 -1.05 23.44
CA ILE A 163 15.12 0.20 24.20
C ILE A 163 14.80 -0.05 25.68
N LEU A 164 13.70 -0.74 25.98
CA LEU A 164 13.33 -1.08 27.35
C LEU A 164 14.41 -1.90 28.04
N ASN A 165 14.95 -2.92 27.39
CA ASN A 165 16.04 -3.74 27.94
C ASN A 165 17.31 -2.90 28.22
N TYR A 166 17.62 -1.95 27.32
CA TYR A 166 18.75 -1.05 27.55
C TYR A 166 18.51 -0.16 28.77
N ILE A 167 17.32 0.43 28.90
CA ILE A 167 16.95 1.28 30.04
C ILE A 167 17.02 0.48 31.33
N TYR A 168 16.41 -0.72 31.39
CA TYR A 168 16.47 -1.55 32.58
C TYR A 168 17.89 -1.95 32.98
N LYS A 169 18.73 -2.31 32.00
CA LYS A 169 20.12 -2.76 32.28
C LYS A 169 21.04 -1.63 32.72
N ASN A 170 20.87 -0.43 32.15
CA ASN A 170 21.90 0.64 32.27
C ASN A 170 21.44 1.82 33.10
N LEU A 171 20.13 2.08 33.20
CA LEU A 171 19.61 3.28 33.88
C LEU A 171 18.79 2.99 35.12
N LEU A 172 18.14 1.83 35.25
CA LEU A 172 17.27 1.48 36.36
C LEU A 172 17.87 0.44 37.32
N ARG A 173 19.04 -0.13 37.03
CA ARG A 173 19.82 -0.89 38.03
C ARG A 173 20.50 0.10 38.95
N THR A 174 19.75 0.72 39.85
CA THR A 174 20.29 1.22 41.12
C THR A 174 20.39 0.07 42.08
N ASN A 175 21.57 -0.08 42.69
CA ASN A 175 21.95 -1.05 43.73
C ASN A 175 20.87 -1.25 44.77
#